data_0b68d947a0333dc50d4cc4851116ef77
#
_entry.id   0b68d947a0333dc50d4cc4851116ef77
#
_cell.length_a   1.000
_cell.length_b   1.000
_cell.length_c   1.000
_cell.angle_alpha   90.00
_cell.angle_beta   90.00
_cell.angle_gamma   90.00
#
_symmetry.space_group_name_H-M   'P 1'
#
loop_
_entity.id
_entity.type
_entity.pdbx_description
1 polymer ?
#
loop_
_entity_poly.entity_id
_entity_poly.type
_entity_poly.pdbx_seq_one_letter_code
_entity_poly.pdbx_strand_id
1 'polypeptide(L)'
;MRLAFEGQAFELAEGESVLDCLDRNQAGVPSFCRNGVCQSCLLRAEEGDIPAVAQQGLKEAWRAQGWLLACMCRPAGDMQLARCDATRSHAAQVVDVAPLSEKVLRVRLTRPAGFDYSAGQFIQLLRPQDGLMRPYSLASTAAEELLELHVALLPQGQMSQWLIGATGEQVELRGPFGECCYVADTPARPLLLAGTGTGLAPLFGVLRTALQAGHAAPLRLLHGAASREGLYLWSALAALAVCYGQLEIGGSIPGSDTDARISERSLQQQALECGLPLADSRIYLCGNPDFVRSLRKQLYLAGTPLNRIHADPFLAPANRPD
;
A
#
# COMPACT_ATOMS: atom_id res chain seq x y z
N MET A 1 12.37 26.93 17.27
CA MET A 1 11.46 26.10 18.08
C MET A 1 12.22 24.90 18.60
N ARG A 2 11.86 24.39 19.77
CA ARG A 2 12.54 23.24 20.37
C ARG A 2 11.78 21.95 20.07
N LEU A 3 12.48 20.94 19.57
CA LEU A 3 11.97 19.61 19.34
C LEU A 3 12.70 18.63 20.27
N ALA A 4 11.99 17.98 21.19
CA ALA A 4 12.55 16.93 22.03
C ALA A 4 12.18 15.55 21.43
N PHE A 5 13.17 14.66 21.28
CA PHE A 5 12.97 13.33 20.78
C PHE A 5 13.97 12.34 21.41
N GLU A 6 13.48 11.29 22.04
CA GLU A 6 14.29 10.26 22.71
C GLU A 6 15.33 10.85 23.71
N GLY A 7 14.92 11.84 24.48
CA GLY A 7 15.77 12.49 25.49
C GLY A 7 16.78 13.50 24.94
N GLN A 8 16.81 13.73 23.64
CA GLN A 8 17.63 14.75 22.99
C GLN A 8 16.77 15.95 22.59
N ALA A 9 17.36 17.14 22.58
CA ALA A 9 16.69 18.37 22.15
C ALA A 9 17.35 18.90 20.88
N PHE A 10 16.53 19.25 19.89
CA PHE A 10 16.94 19.76 18.60
C PHE A 10 16.31 21.14 18.36
N GLU A 11 16.99 21.96 17.58
CA GLU A 11 16.41 23.23 17.10
C GLU A 11 15.71 22.99 15.77
N LEU A 12 14.41 23.23 15.74
CA LEU A 12 13.59 23.17 14.53
C LEU A 12 13.56 24.55 13.88
N ALA A 13 13.99 24.66 12.63
CA ALA A 13 13.94 25.89 11.85
C ALA A 13 12.50 26.26 11.48
N GLU A 14 12.26 27.53 11.16
CA GLU A 14 10.95 27.99 10.71
C GLU A 14 10.55 27.33 9.40
N GLY A 15 9.36 26.71 9.34
CA GLY A 15 8.86 26.00 8.16
C GLY A 15 9.50 24.64 7.90
N GLU A 16 10.50 24.23 8.68
CA GLU A 16 11.11 22.88 8.60
C GLU A 16 10.12 21.82 9.08
N SER A 17 10.10 20.66 8.43
CA SER A 17 9.33 19.53 8.97
C SER A 17 10.08 18.86 10.11
N VAL A 18 9.33 18.23 11.02
CA VAL A 18 9.90 17.41 12.10
C VAL A 18 10.86 16.36 11.52
N LEU A 19 10.49 15.71 10.41
CA LEU A 19 11.35 14.72 9.77
C LEU A 19 12.67 15.33 9.27
N ASP A 20 12.63 16.50 8.62
CA ASP A 20 13.84 17.13 8.09
C ASP A 20 14.79 17.54 9.22
N CYS A 21 14.24 18.05 10.33
CA CYS A 21 15.01 18.36 11.53
C CYS A 21 15.68 17.09 12.11
N LEU A 22 14.94 16.01 12.27
CA LEU A 22 15.46 14.76 12.82
C LEU A 22 16.47 14.08 11.87
N ASP A 23 16.27 14.15 10.56
CA ASP A 23 17.21 13.64 9.55
C ASP A 23 18.52 14.44 9.56
N ARG A 24 18.45 15.77 9.60
CA ARG A 24 19.63 16.66 9.67
C ARG A 24 20.47 16.37 10.92
N ASN A 25 19.83 15.98 12.01
CA ASN A 25 20.49 15.62 13.26
C ASN A 25 20.76 14.12 13.42
N GLN A 26 20.59 13.32 12.37
CA GLN A 26 20.87 11.88 12.32
C GLN A 26 20.13 11.08 13.41
N ALA A 27 18.92 11.52 13.77
CA ALA A 27 18.10 10.88 14.83
C ALA A 27 17.49 9.53 14.40
N GLY A 28 17.77 9.06 13.18
CA GLY A 28 17.45 7.71 12.72
C GLY A 28 15.95 7.43 12.59
N VAL A 29 15.13 8.45 12.28
CA VAL A 29 13.71 8.25 11.97
C VAL A 29 13.57 7.72 10.55
N PRO A 30 12.94 6.55 10.34
CA PRO A 30 12.76 6.01 9.02
C PRO A 30 11.94 6.94 8.11
N SER A 31 12.33 7.09 6.86
CA SER A 31 11.55 7.86 5.89
C SER A 31 11.60 7.24 4.49
N PHE A 32 10.53 7.42 3.71
CA PHE A 32 10.48 6.94 2.34
C PHE A 32 9.82 7.94 1.40
N CYS A 33 8.48 8.10 1.42
CA CYS A 33 7.75 8.91 0.44
C CYS A 33 7.80 10.43 0.72
N ARG A 34 8.01 10.84 1.96
CA ARG A 34 7.97 12.25 2.45
C ARG A 34 6.68 13.02 2.08
N ASN A 35 5.60 12.31 1.74
CA ASN A 35 4.33 12.85 1.27
C ASN A 35 3.12 12.38 2.11
N GLY A 36 3.36 11.90 3.34
CA GLY A 36 2.29 11.52 4.26
C GLY A 36 1.54 10.22 3.94
N VAL A 37 2.05 9.37 3.03
CA VAL A 37 1.34 8.17 2.57
C VAL A 37 1.91 6.88 3.17
N CYS A 38 3.23 6.67 3.10
CA CYS A 38 3.86 5.39 3.44
C CYS A 38 3.96 5.11 4.94
N GLN A 39 3.65 6.07 5.79
CA GLN A 39 3.67 6.00 7.25
C GLN A 39 5.03 5.59 7.87
N SER A 40 6.13 5.59 7.08
CA SER A 40 7.48 5.25 7.56
C SER A 40 7.97 6.16 8.69
N CYS A 41 7.59 7.44 8.62
CA CYS A 41 7.99 8.48 9.57
C CYS A 41 6.97 8.69 10.70
N LEU A 42 6.21 7.66 11.06
CA LEU A 42 5.21 7.74 12.12
C LEU A 42 5.87 7.91 13.48
N LEU A 43 5.46 8.96 14.21
CA LEU A 43 5.88 9.26 15.57
C LEU A 43 4.65 9.56 16.43
N ARG A 44 4.84 9.65 17.75
CA ARG A 44 3.80 10.06 18.69
C ARG A 44 4.21 11.34 19.40
N ALA A 45 3.32 12.33 19.43
CA ALA A 45 3.48 13.48 20.29
C ALA A 45 3.14 13.11 21.74
N GLU A 46 4.04 13.44 22.64
CA GLU A 46 3.83 13.39 24.09
C GLU A 46 3.42 14.77 24.59
N GLU A 47 3.96 15.84 23.97
CA GLU A 47 3.61 17.23 24.23
C GLU A 47 3.65 18.05 22.95
N GLY A 48 2.87 19.14 22.91
CA GLY A 48 2.77 20.08 21.80
C GLY A 48 1.58 19.86 20.88
N ASP A 49 1.27 20.87 20.08
CA ASP A 49 0.11 20.86 19.17
C ASP A 49 0.47 20.21 17.83
N ILE A 50 -0.34 19.25 17.43
CA ILE A 50 -0.15 18.53 16.18
C ILE A 50 -0.94 19.22 15.05
N PRO A 51 -0.28 19.72 13.99
CA PRO A 51 -0.99 20.24 12.82
C PRO A 51 -1.89 19.18 12.19
N ALA A 52 -3.13 19.52 11.83
CA ALA A 52 -4.09 18.56 11.26
C ALA A 52 -3.57 17.84 10.02
N VAL A 53 -2.75 18.51 9.19
CA VAL A 53 -2.11 17.90 8.00
C VAL A 53 -1.18 16.75 8.36
N ALA A 54 -0.53 16.79 9.53
CA ALA A 54 0.37 15.71 9.99
C ALA A 54 -0.37 14.45 10.45
N GLN A 55 -1.68 14.53 10.60
CA GLN A 55 -2.54 13.40 10.97
C GLN A 55 -3.44 12.94 9.82
N GLN A 56 -3.30 13.55 8.65
CA GLN A 56 -4.11 13.19 7.49
C GLN A 56 -3.78 11.78 7.01
N GLY A 57 -4.82 10.95 6.80
CA GLY A 57 -4.67 9.55 6.41
C GLY A 57 -4.33 8.58 7.55
N LEU A 58 -4.26 9.06 8.81
CA LEU A 58 -4.14 8.20 9.98
C LEU A 58 -5.52 7.78 10.50
N LYS A 59 -5.62 6.57 11.05
CA LYS A 59 -6.81 6.05 11.74
C LYS A 59 -7.19 6.99 12.88
N GLU A 60 -8.49 7.13 13.14
CA GLU A 60 -8.98 8.01 14.20
C GLU A 60 -8.42 7.62 15.57
N ALA A 61 -8.34 6.32 15.86
CA ALA A 61 -7.73 5.81 17.09
C ALA A 61 -6.27 6.22 17.25
N TRP A 62 -5.52 6.34 16.17
CA TRP A 62 -4.13 6.79 16.18
C TRP A 62 -4.03 8.30 16.36
N ARG A 63 -4.90 9.06 15.70
CA ARG A 63 -4.99 10.51 15.90
C ARG A 63 -5.31 10.87 17.35
N ALA A 64 -6.27 10.15 17.96
CA ALA A 64 -6.63 10.33 19.37
C ALA A 64 -5.50 10.00 20.34
N GLN A 65 -4.53 9.16 19.93
CA GLN A 65 -3.34 8.80 20.71
C GLN A 65 -2.14 9.71 20.43
N GLY A 66 -2.33 10.80 19.66
CA GLY A 66 -1.28 11.75 19.36
C GLY A 66 -0.28 11.30 18.28
N TRP A 67 -0.65 10.34 17.43
CA TRP A 67 0.24 9.91 16.35
C TRP A 67 0.24 10.91 15.20
N LEU A 68 1.40 11.08 14.58
CA LEU A 68 1.62 12.01 13.49
C LEU A 68 2.64 11.48 12.47
N LEU A 69 2.57 12.02 11.27
CA LEU A 69 3.53 11.78 10.19
C LEU A 69 4.58 12.90 10.22
N ALA A 70 5.81 12.59 10.66
CA ALA A 70 6.87 13.56 10.86
C ALA A 70 7.20 14.38 9.61
N CYS A 71 7.08 13.78 8.40
CA CYS A 71 7.30 14.49 7.12
C CYS A 71 6.24 15.56 6.82
N MET A 72 5.06 15.45 7.41
CA MET A 72 3.94 16.39 7.23
C MET A 72 3.79 17.35 8.42
N CYS A 73 4.54 17.12 9.51
CA CYS A 73 4.45 17.90 10.72
C CYS A 73 5.38 19.13 10.64
N ARG A 74 4.77 20.31 10.56
CA ARG A 74 5.42 21.61 10.73
C ARG A 74 4.72 22.30 11.89
N PRO A 75 5.20 22.09 13.12
CA PRO A 75 4.53 22.63 14.30
C PRO A 75 4.70 24.16 14.41
N ALA A 76 3.78 24.79 15.12
CA ALA A 76 3.86 26.22 15.41
C ALA A 76 4.54 26.54 16.76
N GLY A 77 4.86 25.52 17.55
CA GLY A 77 5.47 25.63 18.88
C GLY A 77 6.39 24.45 19.19
N ASP A 78 6.90 24.42 20.40
CA ASP A 78 7.75 23.34 20.88
C ASP A 78 6.97 22.02 20.93
N MET A 79 7.67 20.89 20.66
CA MET A 79 7.09 19.56 20.70
C MET A 79 8.00 18.56 21.41
N GLN A 80 7.38 17.60 22.09
CA GLN A 80 8.05 16.40 22.57
C GLN A 80 7.48 15.17 21.85
N LEU A 81 8.36 14.37 21.24
CA LEU A 81 8.00 13.23 20.43
C LEU A 81 8.68 11.94 20.92
N ALA A 82 8.01 10.83 20.70
CA ALA A 82 8.52 9.48 20.94
C ALA A 82 8.30 8.58 19.74
N ARG A 83 9.06 7.47 19.65
CA ARG A 83 8.76 6.38 18.71
C ARG A 83 7.48 5.69 19.12
N CYS A 84 6.75 5.18 18.15
CA CYS A 84 5.53 4.39 18.38
C CYS A 84 5.85 2.90 18.47
N ASP A 85 5.16 2.17 19.36
CA ASP A 85 5.23 0.72 19.41
C ASP A 85 4.73 0.06 18.11
N ALA A 86 3.81 0.71 17.39
CA ALA A 86 3.34 0.25 16.07
C ALA A 86 4.44 0.24 14.99
N THR A 87 5.57 0.92 15.23
CA THR A 87 6.77 0.84 14.37
C THR A 87 7.75 -0.23 14.84
N ARG A 88 7.34 -1.09 15.79
CA ARG A 88 8.16 -2.22 16.26
C ARG A 88 8.52 -3.12 15.09
N SER A 89 9.79 -3.47 15.02
CA SER A 89 10.31 -4.40 14.04
C SER A 89 10.00 -5.84 14.46
N HIS A 90 9.57 -6.64 13.50
CA HIS A 90 9.37 -8.08 13.64
C HIS A 90 10.36 -8.80 12.75
N ALA A 91 11.10 -9.75 13.30
CA ALA A 91 11.98 -10.60 12.52
C ALA A 91 11.14 -11.56 11.64
N ALA A 92 11.58 -11.73 10.41
CA ALA A 92 11.00 -12.68 9.46
C ALA A 92 12.12 -13.24 8.57
N GLN A 93 11.81 -14.35 7.87
CA GLN A 93 12.72 -14.97 6.91
C GLN A 93 12.08 -15.02 5.54
N VAL A 94 12.87 -14.78 4.50
CA VAL A 94 12.46 -15.02 3.11
C VAL A 94 12.42 -16.53 2.88
N VAL A 95 11.21 -17.08 2.71
CA VAL A 95 10.99 -18.52 2.54
C VAL A 95 11.17 -18.93 1.09
N ASP A 96 10.65 -18.12 0.17
CA ASP A 96 10.62 -18.42 -1.26
C ASP A 96 10.57 -17.13 -2.09
N VAL A 97 11.28 -17.13 -3.20
CA VAL A 97 11.24 -16.09 -4.22
C VAL A 97 11.04 -16.76 -5.58
N ALA A 98 9.96 -16.44 -6.26
CA ALA A 98 9.62 -17.00 -7.55
C ALA A 98 9.12 -15.92 -8.53
N PRO A 99 9.39 -16.04 -9.85
CA PRO A 99 8.83 -15.11 -10.83
C PRO A 99 7.33 -15.32 -10.99
N LEU A 100 6.55 -14.23 -10.97
CA LEU A 100 5.16 -14.19 -11.46
C LEU A 100 5.10 -13.73 -12.92
N SER A 101 6.10 -12.95 -13.34
CA SER A 101 6.39 -12.57 -14.72
C SER A 101 7.86 -12.16 -14.83
N GLU A 102 8.32 -11.78 -16.02
CA GLU A 102 9.68 -11.23 -16.21
C GLU A 102 9.98 -9.98 -15.35
N LYS A 103 8.93 -9.26 -14.92
CA LYS A 103 9.05 -8.00 -14.20
C LYS A 103 8.47 -8.00 -12.80
N VAL A 104 7.95 -9.14 -12.32
CA VAL A 104 7.32 -9.24 -11.00
C VAL A 104 7.74 -10.52 -10.30
N LEU A 105 8.27 -10.38 -9.09
CA LEU A 105 8.59 -11.48 -8.19
C LEU A 105 7.46 -11.69 -7.19
N ARG A 106 7.16 -12.95 -6.89
CA ARG A 106 6.49 -13.35 -5.67
C ARG A 106 7.55 -13.57 -4.59
N VAL A 107 7.41 -12.91 -3.47
CA VAL A 107 8.27 -13.09 -2.29
C VAL A 107 7.39 -13.57 -1.15
N ARG A 108 7.72 -14.71 -0.55
CA ARG A 108 7.02 -15.24 0.62
C ARG A 108 7.92 -15.16 1.84
N LEU A 109 7.36 -14.65 2.92
CA LEU A 109 8.04 -14.45 4.20
C LEU A 109 7.37 -15.30 5.29
N THR A 110 8.13 -15.70 6.30
CA THR A 110 7.53 -16.23 7.53
C THR A 110 6.68 -15.15 8.17
N ARG A 111 5.50 -15.54 8.66
CA ARG A 111 4.64 -14.64 9.43
C ARG A 111 5.09 -14.64 10.90
N PRO A 112 5.49 -13.48 11.46
CA PRO A 112 5.86 -13.43 12.88
C PRO A 112 4.68 -13.78 13.79
N ALA A 113 4.96 -14.40 14.92
CA ALA A 113 3.94 -14.72 15.92
C ALA A 113 3.23 -13.44 16.40
N GLY A 114 1.90 -13.46 16.43
CA GLY A 114 1.08 -12.29 16.82
C GLY A 114 1.06 -11.16 15.78
N PHE A 115 1.55 -11.39 14.56
CA PHE A 115 1.42 -10.42 13.49
C PHE A 115 0.06 -10.54 12.80
N ASP A 116 -0.90 -9.77 13.29
CA ASP A 116 -2.27 -9.72 12.76
C ASP A 116 -2.39 -8.64 11.70
N TYR A 117 -2.95 -8.99 10.54
CA TYR A 117 -3.15 -8.08 9.41
C TYR A 117 -4.43 -8.38 8.65
N SER A 118 -4.85 -7.43 7.85
CA SER A 118 -5.89 -7.61 6.83
C SER A 118 -5.26 -7.59 5.43
N ALA A 119 -5.70 -8.47 4.55
CA ALA A 119 -5.23 -8.49 3.17
C ALA A 119 -5.45 -7.14 2.49
N GLY A 120 -4.44 -6.68 1.74
CA GLY A 120 -4.41 -5.35 1.13
C GLY A 120 -3.72 -4.27 1.96
N GLN A 121 -3.44 -4.51 3.25
CA GLN A 121 -2.51 -3.69 4.02
C GLN A 121 -1.09 -3.85 3.49
N PHE A 122 -0.18 -2.95 3.87
CA PHE A 122 1.22 -3.02 3.50
C PHE A 122 2.13 -3.13 4.73
N ILE A 123 3.32 -3.66 4.50
CA ILE A 123 4.44 -3.68 5.46
C ILE A 123 5.59 -2.85 4.93
N GLN A 124 6.45 -2.42 5.83
CA GLN A 124 7.77 -1.92 5.50
C GLN A 124 8.76 -3.07 5.67
N LEU A 125 9.33 -3.54 4.56
CA LEU A 125 10.36 -4.57 4.55
C LEU A 125 11.71 -3.90 4.70
N LEU A 126 12.47 -4.30 5.71
CA LEU A 126 13.79 -3.81 6.05
C LEU A 126 14.84 -4.89 5.75
N ARG A 127 15.89 -4.51 5.04
CA ARG A 127 17.11 -5.30 4.86
C ARG A 127 18.09 -4.96 6.00
N PRO A 128 18.40 -5.91 6.93
CA PRO A 128 19.16 -5.57 8.13
C PRO A 128 20.60 -5.12 7.87
N GLN A 129 21.20 -5.59 6.75
CA GLN A 129 22.61 -5.34 6.42
C GLN A 129 22.96 -3.86 6.26
N ASP A 130 22.03 -3.05 5.77
CA ASP A 130 22.25 -1.63 5.48
C ASP A 130 21.07 -0.72 5.86
N GLY A 131 20.04 -1.29 6.49
CA GLY A 131 18.86 -0.54 6.89
C GLY A 131 17.96 -0.10 5.72
N LEU A 132 18.19 -0.63 4.50
CA LEU A 132 17.34 -0.33 3.36
C LEU A 132 15.90 -0.78 3.60
N MET A 133 14.94 0.14 3.55
CA MET A 133 13.54 -0.13 3.82
C MET A 133 12.66 0.25 2.63
N ARG A 134 11.69 -0.61 2.29
CA ARG A 134 10.70 -0.36 1.24
C ARG A 134 9.32 -0.86 1.65
N PRO A 135 8.24 -0.12 1.32
CA PRO A 135 6.87 -0.56 1.54
C PRO A 135 6.45 -1.59 0.48
N TYR A 136 5.75 -2.64 0.92
CA TYR A 136 5.15 -3.65 0.05
C TYR A 136 3.78 -4.05 0.57
N SER A 137 2.78 -4.08 -0.31
CA SER A 137 1.42 -4.49 0.03
C SER A 137 1.34 -6.02 0.14
N LEU A 138 0.55 -6.48 1.10
CA LEU A 138 0.30 -7.90 1.36
C LEU A 138 -0.73 -8.43 0.36
N ALA A 139 -0.30 -9.40 -0.44
CA ALA A 139 -1.13 -10.15 -1.37
C ALA A 139 -1.75 -11.39 -0.73
N SER A 140 -1.17 -11.88 0.38
CA SER A 140 -1.71 -12.98 1.18
C SER A 140 -2.97 -12.59 1.94
N THR A 141 -3.81 -13.57 2.28
CA THR A 141 -4.94 -13.41 3.19
C THR A 141 -4.53 -13.71 4.64
N ALA A 142 -5.29 -13.21 5.62
CA ALA A 142 -4.99 -13.45 7.03
C ALA A 142 -5.07 -14.93 7.45
N ALA A 143 -5.69 -15.79 6.64
CA ALA A 143 -5.76 -17.23 6.87
C ALA A 143 -4.49 -17.99 6.43
N GLU A 144 -3.57 -17.34 5.70
CA GLU A 144 -2.36 -17.97 5.19
C GLU A 144 -1.23 -17.91 6.23
N GLU A 145 -0.42 -18.96 6.27
CA GLU A 145 0.70 -19.08 7.21
C GLU A 145 1.88 -18.17 6.83
N LEU A 146 2.04 -17.87 5.54
CA LEU A 146 3.11 -17.03 5.02
C LEU A 146 2.55 -15.68 4.55
N LEU A 147 3.35 -14.65 4.72
CA LEU A 147 3.10 -13.36 4.07
C LEU A 147 3.55 -13.42 2.62
N GLU A 148 2.73 -12.93 1.69
CA GLU A 148 3.06 -12.88 0.27
C GLU A 148 3.11 -11.43 -0.23
N LEU A 149 4.20 -11.11 -0.94
CA LEU A 149 4.44 -9.82 -1.58
C LEU A 149 4.61 -10.03 -3.07
N HIS A 150 4.08 -9.12 -3.90
CA HIS A 150 4.39 -9.03 -5.32
C HIS A 150 5.28 -7.83 -5.56
N VAL A 151 6.53 -8.09 -5.92
CA VAL A 151 7.58 -7.07 -6.00
C VAL A 151 7.91 -6.77 -7.46
N ALA A 152 7.73 -5.51 -7.88
CA ALA A 152 8.18 -5.08 -9.20
C ALA A 152 9.71 -5.14 -9.27
N LEU A 153 10.23 -5.85 -10.26
CA LEU A 153 11.66 -5.97 -10.52
C LEU A 153 12.14 -4.75 -11.30
N LEU A 154 12.73 -3.81 -10.59
CA LEU A 154 13.27 -2.57 -11.16
C LEU A 154 14.75 -2.75 -11.50
N PRO A 155 15.25 -2.35 -12.70
CA PRO A 155 16.64 -2.55 -13.10
C PRO A 155 17.66 -1.93 -12.13
N GLN A 156 17.32 -0.79 -11.50
CA GLN A 156 18.16 -0.10 -10.51
C GLN A 156 17.59 -0.17 -9.09
N GLY A 157 16.61 -1.05 -8.85
CA GLY A 157 15.92 -1.18 -7.57
C GLY A 157 16.75 -1.99 -6.57
N GLN A 158 17.46 -1.33 -5.67
CA GLN A 158 18.33 -1.98 -4.68
C GLN A 158 17.64 -3.13 -3.90
N MET A 159 16.40 -2.94 -3.45
CA MET A 159 15.65 -3.98 -2.74
C MET A 159 15.19 -5.09 -3.70
N SER A 160 14.60 -4.73 -4.84
CA SER A 160 14.04 -5.72 -5.77
C SER A 160 15.13 -6.61 -6.42
N GLN A 161 16.30 -6.04 -6.71
CA GLN A 161 17.43 -6.81 -7.23
C GLN A 161 18.03 -7.74 -6.16
N TRP A 162 18.15 -7.27 -4.90
CA TRP A 162 18.61 -8.10 -3.80
C TRP A 162 17.67 -9.28 -3.53
N LEU A 163 16.36 -9.06 -3.60
CA LEU A 163 15.35 -10.10 -3.36
C LEU A 163 15.45 -11.29 -4.31
N ILE A 164 16.03 -11.16 -5.51
CA ILE A 164 16.19 -12.28 -6.46
C ILE A 164 16.92 -13.48 -5.82
N GLY A 165 17.94 -13.21 -5.01
CA GLY A 165 18.74 -14.26 -4.34
C GLY A 165 18.50 -14.38 -2.85
N ALA A 166 17.44 -13.79 -2.31
CA ALA A 166 17.25 -13.62 -0.87
C ALA A 166 16.60 -14.81 -0.16
N THR A 167 16.32 -15.92 -0.85
CA THR A 167 15.76 -17.10 -0.17
C THR A 167 16.66 -17.57 0.98
N GLY A 168 16.10 -17.69 2.17
CA GLY A 168 16.82 -18.01 3.40
C GLY A 168 17.31 -16.79 4.19
N GLU A 169 17.33 -15.59 3.59
CA GLU A 169 17.80 -14.37 4.25
C GLU A 169 16.84 -13.93 5.36
N GLN A 170 17.43 -13.36 6.42
CA GLN A 170 16.68 -12.70 7.49
C GLN A 170 16.32 -11.28 7.06
N VAL A 171 15.10 -10.89 7.38
CA VAL A 171 14.55 -9.55 7.14
C VAL A 171 13.84 -9.05 8.38
N GLU A 172 13.60 -7.76 8.44
CA GLU A 172 12.69 -7.20 9.43
C GLU A 172 11.49 -6.59 8.72
N LEU A 173 10.35 -6.60 9.37
CA LEU A 173 9.15 -5.95 8.88
C LEU A 173 8.50 -5.11 9.97
N ARG A 174 7.91 -4.00 9.55
CA ARG A 174 7.12 -3.12 10.39
C ARG A 174 5.73 -2.97 9.80
N GLY A 175 4.74 -2.80 10.63
CA GLY A 175 3.34 -2.71 10.24
C GLY A 175 2.45 -3.65 11.03
N PRO A 176 1.25 -4.00 10.50
CA PRO A 176 0.74 -3.62 9.17
C PRO A 176 0.22 -2.18 9.14
N PHE A 177 0.33 -1.54 7.97
CA PHE A 177 -0.15 -0.19 7.70
C PHE A 177 -1.21 -0.20 6.58
N GLY A 178 -1.92 0.94 6.43
CA GLY A 178 -2.89 1.13 5.36
C GLY A 178 -4.30 0.66 5.71
N GLU A 179 -5.26 1.16 4.92
CA GLU A 179 -6.70 0.89 5.09
C GLU A 179 -7.34 0.34 3.80
N CYS A 180 -6.52 -0.03 2.81
CA CYS A 180 -6.99 -0.60 1.54
C CYS A 180 -7.29 -2.10 1.69
N CYS A 181 -8.14 -2.47 2.65
CA CYS A 181 -8.49 -3.84 2.99
C CYS A 181 -9.99 -4.10 2.91
N TYR A 182 -10.36 -5.38 2.69
CA TYR A 182 -11.76 -5.79 2.63
C TYR A 182 -12.47 -5.49 3.95
N VAL A 183 -13.66 -4.89 3.84
CA VAL A 183 -14.52 -4.60 4.98
C VAL A 183 -15.68 -5.57 4.98
N ALA A 184 -15.72 -6.44 5.97
CA ALA A 184 -16.66 -7.58 6.05
C ALA A 184 -18.13 -7.21 6.32
N ASP A 185 -18.42 -5.95 6.62
CA ASP A 185 -19.78 -5.46 6.89
C ASP A 185 -20.67 -5.31 5.64
N THR A 186 -20.12 -5.58 4.44
CA THR A 186 -20.84 -5.31 3.19
C THR A 186 -20.78 -6.46 2.17
N PRO A 187 -21.11 -7.71 2.52
CA PRO A 187 -21.07 -8.82 1.56
C PRO A 187 -22.09 -8.67 0.41
N ALA A 188 -23.09 -7.82 0.57
CA ALA A 188 -24.10 -7.51 -0.44
C ALA A 188 -23.81 -6.23 -1.27
N ARG A 189 -22.66 -5.57 -1.06
CA ARG A 189 -22.32 -4.33 -1.76
C ARG A 189 -21.37 -4.63 -2.93
N PRO A 190 -21.66 -4.13 -4.16
CA PRO A 190 -20.76 -4.33 -5.29
C PRO A 190 -19.34 -3.83 -5.00
N LEU A 191 -18.34 -4.54 -5.52
CA LEU A 191 -16.92 -4.20 -5.38
C LEU A 191 -16.31 -3.89 -6.73
N LEU A 192 -15.58 -2.76 -6.81
CA LEU A 192 -14.66 -2.45 -7.91
C LEU A 192 -13.24 -2.45 -7.38
N LEU A 193 -12.40 -3.32 -7.93
CA LEU A 193 -10.98 -3.42 -7.66
C LEU A 193 -10.24 -2.98 -8.94
N ALA A 194 -9.50 -1.86 -8.92
CA ALA A 194 -8.80 -1.38 -10.10
C ALA A 194 -7.35 -1.01 -9.78
N GLY A 195 -6.39 -1.60 -10.48
CA GLY A 195 -4.98 -1.38 -10.20
C GLY A 195 -4.07 -1.50 -11.40
N THR A 196 -2.89 -0.87 -11.30
CA THR A 196 -1.86 -0.89 -12.34
C THR A 196 -0.60 -1.59 -11.84
N GLY A 197 0.02 -2.41 -12.69
CA GLY A 197 1.25 -3.11 -12.35
C GLY A 197 1.12 -3.94 -11.05
N THR A 198 2.07 -3.79 -10.14
CA THR A 198 2.02 -4.47 -8.82
C THR A 198 0.95 -3.93 -7.86
N GLY A 199 0.17 -2.92 -8.26
CA GLY A 199 -1.08 -2.56 -7.58
C GLY A 199 -2.10 -3.71 -7.56
N LEU A 200 -1.90 -4.73 -8.38
CA LEU A 200 -2.66 -5.99 -8.27
C LEU A 200 -2.43 -6.71 -6.94
N ALA A 201 -1.26 -6.60 -6.30
CA ALA A 201 -0.93 -7.34 -5.08
C ALA A 201 -1.96 -7.14 -3.95
N PRO A 202 -2.21 -5.92 -3.45
CA PRO A 202 -3.23 -5.70 -2.42
C PRO A 202 -4.63 -6.07 -2.91
N LEU A 203 -4.95 -5.79 -4.18
CA LEU A 203 -6.26 -6.11 -4.76
C LEU A 203 -6.50 -7.62 -4.85
N PHE A 204 -5.46 -8.41 -5.11
CA PHE A 204 -5.54 -9.87 -5.10
C PHE A 204 -5.81 -10.43 -3.71
N GLY A 205 -5.19 -9.85 -2.68
CA GLY A 205 -5.48 -10.18 -1.29
C GLY A 205 -6.92 -9.81 -0.90
N VAL A 206 -7.37 -8.60 -1.25
CA VAL A 206 -8.76 -8.14 -1.02
C VAL A 206 -9.77 -9.03 -1.73
N LEU A 207 -9.53 -9.37 -3.02
CA LEU A 207 -10.37 -10.26 -3.81
C LEU A 207 -10.52 -11.62 -3.11
N ARG A 208 -9.41 -12.26 -2.77
CA ARG A 208 -9.42 -13.59 -2.13
C ARG A 208 -10.14 -13.56 -0.79
N THR A 209 -9.91 -12.52 0.01
CA THR A 209 -10.61 -12.34 1.29
C THR A 209 -12.11 -12.17 1.08
N ALA A 210 -12.54 -11.37 0.10
CA ALA A 210 -13.96 -11.21 -0.22
C ALA A 210 -14.62 -12.54 -0.62
N LEU A 211 -13.96 -13.31 -1.50
CA LEU A 211 -14.46 -14.62 -1.94
C LEU A 211 -14.52 -15.63 -0.79
N GLN A 212 -13.50 -15.69 0.08
CA GLN A 212 -13.47 -16.53 1.28
C GLN A 212 -14.56 -16.16 2.29
N ALA A 213 -14.88 -14.86 2.40
CA ALA A 213 -15.96 -14.36 3.25
C ALA A 213 -17.36 -14.56 2.66
N GLY A 214 -17.49 -15.21 1.50
CA GLY A 214 -18.78 -15.46 0.86
C GLY A 214 -19.42 -14.21 0.25
N HIS A 215 -18.62 -13.25 -0.24
CA HIS A 215 -19.13 -12.05 -0.91
C HIS A 215 -19.99 -12.43 -2.11
N ALA A 216 -21.28 -12.06 -2.09
CA ALA A 216 -22.25 -12.49 -3.08
C ALA A 216 -22.60 -11.42 -4.13
N ALA A 217 -22.35 -10.14 -3.83
CA ALA A 217 -22.64 -9.05 -4.75
C ALA A 217 -21.67 -9.04 -5.93
N PRO A 218 -22.01 -8.37 -7.06
CA PRO A 218 -21.13 -8.25 -8.21
C PRO A 218 -19.75 -7.71 -7.86
N LEU A 219 -18.71 -8.34 -8.38
CA LEU A 219 -17.32 -8.03 -8.14
C LEU A 219 -16.60 -7.84 -9.47
N ARG A 220 -15.98 -6.69 -9.66
CA ARG A 220 -15.20 -6.36 -10.86
C ARG A 220 -13.74 -6.12 -10.48
N LEU A 221 -12.81 -6.89 -11.08
CA LEU A 221 -11.38 -6.65 -10.96
C LEU A 221 -10.81 -6.20 -12.30
N LEU A 222 -10.18 -5.03 -12.31
CA LEU A 222 -9.55 -4.42 -13.47
C LEU A 222 -8.06 -4.28 -13.24
N HIS A 223 -7.24 -4.81 -14.16
CA HIS A 223 -5.79 -4.75 -14.08
C HIS A 223 -5.18 -4.09 -15.32
N GLY A 224 -4.44 -3.00 -15.12
CA GLY A 224 -3.72 -2.29 -16.18
C GLY A 224 -2.22 -2.60 -16.17
N ALA A 225 -1.65 -2.82 -17.34
CA ALA A 225 -0.22 -3.03 -17.52
C ALA A 225 0.30 -2.42 -18.81
N ALA A 226 1.63 -2.27 -18.92
CA ALA A 226 2.28 -1.76 -20.13
C ALA A 226 2.35 -2.77 -21.28
N SER A 227 2.15 -4.07 -20.98
CA SER A 227 2.14 -5.15 -21.96
C SER A 227 1.33 -6.33 -21.44
N ARG A 228 1.10 -7.33 -22.31
CA ARG A 228 0.38 -8.57 -21.95
C ARG A 228 1.07 -9.35 -20.81
N GLU A 229 2.39 -9.42 -20.83
CA GLU A 229 3.22 -10.11 -19.83
C GLU A 229 3.15 -9.37 -18.47
N GLY A 230 2.87 -8.07 -18.51
CA GLY A 230 2.64 -7.26 -17.30
C GLY A 230 1.32 -7.53 -16.59
N LEU A 231 0.34 -8.17 -17.27
CA LEU A 231 -0.88 -8.69 -16.64
C LEU A 231 -0.59 -10.03 -15.93
N TYR A 232 0.34 -9.99 -14.98
CA TYR A 232 0.70 -11.19 -14.23
C TYR A 232 -0.50 -11.74 -13.44
N LEU A 233 -0.50 -13.05 -13.12
CA LEU A 233 -1.61 -13.78 -12.53
C LEU A 233 -2.89 -13.83 -13.39
N TRP A 234 -2.84 -13.41 -14.66
CA TRP A 234 -4.05 -13.34 -15.50
C TRP A 234 -4.78 -14.67 -15.60
N SER A 235 -4.04 -15.78 -15.79
CA SER A 235 -4.64 -17.12 -15.86
C SER A 235 -5.29 -17.54 -14.53
N ALA A 236 -4.68 -17.19 -13.40
CA ALA A 236 -5.24 -17.46 -12.09
C ALA A 236 -6.52 -16.64 -11.82
N LEU A 237 -6.53 -15.36 -12.21
CA LEU A 237 -7.72 -14.51 -12.14
C LEU A 237 -8.83 -15.01 -13.05
N ALA A 238 -8.51 -15.48 -14.26
CA ALA A 238 -9.46 -16.08 -15.19
C ALA A 238 -10.09 -17.37 -14.61
N ALA A 239 -9.28 -18.22 -13.98
CA ALA A 239 -9.78 -19.41 -13.30
C ALA A 239 -10.72 -19.06 -12.14
N LEU A 240 -10.39 -18.04 -11.34
CA LEU A 240 -11.28 -17.55 -10.28
C LEU A 240 -12.61 -17.04 -10.85
N ALA A 241 -12.60 -16.30 -11.96
CA ALA A 241 -13.82 -15.78 -12.59
C ALA A 241 -14.71 -16.91 -13.14
N VAL A 242 -14.14 -18.05 -13.51
CA VAL A 242 -14.92 -19.25 -13.88
C VAL A 242 -15.56 -19.90 -12.65
N CYS A 243 -14.83 -19.95 -11.51
CA CYS A 243 -15.32 -20.56 -10.28
C CYS A 243 -16.38 -19.71 -9.55
N TYR A 244 -16.29 -18.38 -9.66
CA TYR A 244 -17.12 -17.42 -8.93
C TYR A 244 -17.91 -16.56 -9.91
N GLY A 245 -19.13 -16.93 -10.23
CA GLY A 245 -19.97 -16.26 -11.25
C GLY A 245 -20.25 -14.77 -11.00
N GLN A 246 -20.09 -14.26 -9.76
CA GLN A 246 -20.20 -12.85 -9.42
C GLN A 246 -18.93 -12.05 -9.75
N LEU A 247 -17.80 -12.73 -10.05
CA LEU A 247 -16.51 -12.09 -10.38
C LEU A 247 -16.37 -11.91 -11.89
N GLU A 248 -16.19 -10.69 -12.32
CA GLU A 248 -15.76 -10.36 -13.67
C GLU A 248 -14.37 -9.70 -13.63
N ILE A 249 -13.51 -10.06 -14.60
CA ILE A 249 -12.17 -9.50 -14.73
C ILE A 249 -12.01 -8.75 -16.04
N GLY A 250 -11.20 -7.68 -16.03
CA GLY A 250 -10.84 -6.91 -17.23
C GLY A 250 -9.37 -6.51 -17.20
N GLY A 251 -8.72 -6.60 -18.36
CA GLY A 251 -7.36 -6.15 -18.59
C GLY A 251 -7.29 -4.88 -19.42
N SER A 252 -6.29 -4.03 -19.16
CA SER A 252 -5.99 -2.84 -19.96
C SER A 252 -4.51 -2.85 -20.33
N ILE A 253 -4.20 -2.92 -21.62
CA ILE A 253 -2.85 -2.82 -22.19
C ILE A 253 -2.89 -1.94 -23.45
N PRO A 254 -1.76 -1.35 -23.88
CA PRO A 254 -1.65 -0.77 -25.22
C PRO A 254 -1.75 -1.88 -26.30
N GLY A 255 -2.56 -1.62 -27.32
CA GLY A 255 -2.75 -2.54 -28.43
C GLY A 255 -3.80 -3.64 -28.19
N SER A 256 -4.05 -4.45 -29.24
CA SER A 256 -5.06 -5.50 -29.21
C SER A 256 -4.54 -6.79 -28.58
N ASP A 257 -5.45 -7.56 -28.00
CA ASP A 257 -5.20 -8.90 -27.46
C ASP A 257 -6.24 -9.90 -28.00
N THR A 258 -5.92 -11.18 -27.99
CA THR A 258 -6.85 -12.26 -28.38
C THR A 258 -7.87 -12.60 -27.29
N ASP A 259 -7.58 -12.29 -26.04
CA ASP A 259 -8.53 -12.44 -24.92
C ASP A 259 -9.49 -11.24 -24.92
N ALA A 260 -10.76 -11.48 -25.21
CA ALA A 260 -11.81 -10.44 -25.28
C ALA A 260 -11.99 -9.64 -23.96
N ARG A 261 -11.45 -10.12 -22.85
CA ARG A 261 -11.47 -9.42 -21.55
C ARG A 261 -10.33 -8.40 -21.42
N ILE A 262 -9.38 -8.41 -22.36
CA ILE A 262 -8.27 -7.46 -22.44
C ILE A 262 -8.53 -6.46 -23.56
N SER A 263 -8.38 -5.19 -23.27
CA SER A 263 -8.64 -4.14 -24.25
C SER A 263 -7.62 -3.01 -24.15
N GLU A 264 -7.48 -2.24 -25.23
CA GLU A 264 -6.67 -1.02 -25.29
C GLU A 264 -7.36 0.21 -24.65
N ARG A 265 -8.63 0.06 -24.25
CA ARG A 265 -9.33 1.11 -23.49
C ARG A 265 -8.63 1.38 -22.17
N SER A 266 -8.49 2.64 -21.81
CA SER A 266 -7.84 3.01 -20.56
C SER A 266 -8.56 2.36 -19.37
N LEU A 267 -7.78 2.02 -18.34
CA LEU A 267 -8.33 1.42 -17.12
C LEU A 267 -9.36 2.33 -16.45
N GLN A 268 -9.19 3.66 -16.55
CA GLN A 268 -10.16 4.65 -16.06
C GLN A 268 -11.50 4.53 -16.77
N GLN A 269 -11.49 4.45 -18.10
CA GLN A 269 -12.72 4.26 -18.89
C GLN A 269 -13.42 2.95 -18.53
N GLN A 270 -12.65 1.84 -18.46
CA GLN A 270 -13.21 0.55 -18.05
C GLN A 270 -13.83 0.60 -16.65
N ALA A 271 -13.19 1.30 -15.70
CA ALA A 271 -13.70 1.44 -14.33
C ALA A 271 -14.98 2.25 -14.25
N LEU A 272 -15.08 3.35 -15.01
CA LEU A 272 -16.28 4.20 -15.03
C LEU A 272 -17.47 3.55 -15.74
N GLU A 273 -17.19 2.67 -16.71
CA GLU A 273 -18.19 1.98 -17.53
C GLU A 273 -18.35 0.50 -17.17
N CYS A 274 -17.91 0.10 -15.96
CA CYS A 274 -17.87 -1.31 -15.53
C CYS A 274 -19.25 -1.94 -15.28
N GLY A 275 -20.33 -1.19 -15.41
CA GLY A 275 -21.70 -1.69 -15.21
C GLY A 275 -22.13 -1.82 -13.73
N LEU A 276 -21.26 -1.48 -12.79
CA LEU A 276 -21.60 -1.46 -11.35
C LEU A 276 -22.28 -0.13 -10.97
N PRO A 277 -23.19 -0.13 -9.98
CA PRO A 277 -23.73 1.10 -9.41
C PRO A 277 -22.65 1.79 -8.56
N LEU A 278 -21.79 2.61 -9.19
CA LEU A 278 -20.59 3.20 -8.57
C LEU A 278 -20.88 3.95 -7.27
N ALA A 279 -22.03 4.67 -7.20
CA ALA A 279 -22.44 5.39 -6.01
C ALA A 279 -22.67 4.47 -4.80
N ASP A 280 -23.06 3.21 -5.03
CA ASP A 280 -23.32 2.22 -3.99
C ASP A 280 -22.17 1.23 -3.81
N SER A 281 -21.20 1.22 -4.72
CA SER A 281 -20.08 0.31 -4.71
C SER A 281 -19.03 0.71 -3.67
N ARG A 282 -18.26 -0.27 -3.20
CA ARG A 282 -16.97 -0.06 -2.53
C ARG A 282 -15.86 -0.22 -3.54
N ILE A 283 -14.91 0.70 -3.54
CA ILE A 283 -13.91 0.82 -4.59
C ILE A 283 -12.51 0.78 -3.98
N TYR A 284 -11.63 -0.01 -4.58
CA TYR A 284 -10.23 -0.17 -4.19
C TYR A 284 -9.33 0.19 -5.36
N LEU A 285 -8.45 1.17 -5.19
CA LEU A 285 -7.57 1.71 -6.22
C LEU A 285 -6.12 1.58 -5.79
N CYS A 286 -5.28 0.86 -6.55
CA CYS A 286 -3.90 0.63 -6.18
C CYS A 286 -2.94 0.78 -7.37
N GLY A 287 -1.70 1.20 -7.11
CA GLY A 287 -0.62 1.27 -8.09
C GLY A 287 -0.19 2.69 -8.46
N ASN A 288 -0.06 3.01 -9.74
CA ASN A 288 0.48 4.30 -10.21
C ASN A 288 -0.24 5.49 -9.57
N PRO A 289 0.47 6.46 -8.96
CA PRO A 289 -0.14 7.58 -8.24
C PRO A 289 -1.05 8.45 -9.08
N ASP A 290 -0.70 8.69 -10.36
CA ASP A 290 -1.51 9.53 -11.24
C ASP A 290 -2.80 8.83 -11.64
N PHE A 291 -2.74 7.52 -11.91
CA PHE A 291 -3.91 6.68 -12.13
C PHE A 291 -4.85 6.72 -10.91
N VAL A 292 -4.33 6.44 -9.72
CA VAL A 292 -5.11 6.40 -8.47
C VAL A 292 -5.77 7.75 -8.20
N ARG A 293 -5.02 8.85 -8.32
CA ARG A 293 -5.50 10.22 -8.09
C ARG A 293 -6.58 10.62 -9.07
N SER A 294 -6.32 10.37 -10.36
CA SER A 294 -7.25 10.72 -11.44
C SER A 294 -8.57 9.94 -11.33
N LEU A 295 -8.49 8.62 -11.17
CA LEU A 295 -9.69 7.79 -11.09
C LEU A 295 -10.48 8.05 -9.80
N ARG A 296 -9.82 8.26 -8.66
CA ARG A 296 -10.49 8.65 -7.41
C ARG A 296 -11.32 9.92 -7.58
N LYS A 297 -10.76 10.95 -8.27
CA LYS A 297 -11.47 12.19 -8.55
C LYS A 297 -12.68 11.96 -9.46
N GLN A 298 -12.51 11.17 -10.53
CA GLN A 298 -13.59 10.87 -11.48
C GLN A 298 -14.73 10.09 -10.82
N LEU A 299 -14.43 9.10 -10.00
CA LEU A 299 -15.42 8.33 -9.26
C LEU A 299 -16.19 9.18 -8.24
N TYR A 300 -15.50 10.09 -7.55
CA TYR A 300 -16.17 11.05 -6.67
C TYR A 300 -17.14 11.95 -7.45
N LEU A 301 -16.72 12.48 -8.59
CA LEU A 301 -17.57 13.29 -9.46
C LEU A 301 -18.73 12.48 -10.07
N ALA A 302 -18.58 11.18 -10.25
CA ALA A 302 -19.63 10.25 -10.65
C ALA A 302 -20.57 9.83 -9.50
N GLY A 303 -20.40 10.41 -8.30
CA GLY A 303 -21.29 10.24 -7.16
C GLY A 303 -20.85 9.20 -6.12
N THR A 304 -19.66 8.58 -6.26
CA THR A 304 -19.15 7.66 -5.23
C THR A 304 -18.68 8.44 -4.00
N PRO A 305 -19.20 8.18 -2.80
CA PRO A 305 -18.72 8.82 -1.57
C PRO A 305 -17.25 8.51 -1.29
N LEU A 306 -16.48 9.52 -0.86
CA LEU A 306 -15.04 9.37 -0.62
C LEU A 306 -14.67 8.30 0.42
N ASN A 307 -15.52 8.08 1.42
CA ASN A 307 -15.35 7.03 2.43
C ASN A 307 -15.58 5.60 1.90
N ARG A 308 -16.02 5.47 0.65
CA ARG A 308 -16.15 4.19 -0.06
C ARG A 308 -15.02 3.95 -1.06
N ILE A 309 -14.13 4.92 -1.25
CA ILE A 309 -12.98 4.81 -2.16
C ILE A 309 -11.70 4.65 -1.32
N HIS A 310 -11.23 3.42 -1.24
CA HIS A 310 -9.95 3.07 -0.61
C HIS A 310 -8.86 3.18 -1.68
N ALA A 311 -7.78 3.89 -1.39
CA ALA A 311 -6.75 4.18 -2.37
C ALA A 311 -5.35 4.00 -1.77
N ASP A 312 -4.50 3.27 -2.48
CA ASP A 312 -3.09 3.03 -2.12
C ASP A 312 -2.18 3.36 -3.32
N PRO A 313 -1.75 4.62 -3.47
CA PRO A 313 -0.83 5.03 -4.52
C PRO A 313 0.61 4.57 -4.20
N PHE A 314 1.27 3.91 -5.15
CA PHE A 314 2.65 3.42 -5.00
C PHE A 314 3.65 4.53 -5.34
N LEU A 315 4.07 5.27 -4.32
CA LEU A 315 4.99 6.37 -4.48
C LEU A 315 6.44 5.86 -4.67
N ALA A 316 7.19 6.52 -5.56
CA ALA A 316 8.63 6.35 -5.62
C ALA A 316 9.31 6.95 -4.37
N PRO A 317 10.53 6.50 -4.01
CA PRO A 317 11.33 7.18 -3.01
C PRO A 317 11.46 8.66 -3.36
N ALA A 318 11.30 9.54 -2.39
CA ALA A 318 11.64 10.94 -2.61
C ALA A 318 13.15 11.03 -2.85
N ASN A 319 13.55 11.68 -3.95
CA ASN A 319 14.96 12.03 -4.14
C ASN A 319 15.37 12.88 -2.93
N ARG A 320 16.37 12.43 -2.17
CA ARG A 320 17.05 13.33 -1.24
C ARG A 320 17.72 14.41 -2.11
N PRO A 321 17.51 15.69 -1.86
CA PRO A 321 18.47 16.68 -2.35
C PRO A 321 19.83 16.31 -1.74
N ASP A 322 20.83 16.19 -2.59
CA ASP A 322 22.23 15.99 -2.22
C ASP A 322 22.74 17.09 -1.29
#